data_7c04197d5819da8ee5a11182555d4b92
#
_entry.id   7c04197d5819da8ee5a11182555d4b92
#
_cell.length_a   1.000
_cell.length_b   1.000
_cell.length_c   1.000
_cell.angle_alpha   90.00
_cell.angle_beta   90.00
_cell.angle_gamma   90.00
#
_symmetry.space_group_name_H-M   'P 1'
#
loop_
_entity.id
_entity.type
_entity.pdbx_description
1 polymer ?
#
loop_
_entity_poly.entity_id
_entity_poly.type
_entity_poly.pdbx_seq_one_letter_code
_entity_poly.pdbx_strand_id
1 'polypeptide(L)'
;KKAQLLALLETTATDFKKTQINGVEILSWKNKIEDTQEDKQSFGTFFDKDHILFGDDRKQLLHALNVLAKKAPSLKASTLKGLAKEKGSYYLSGLLHMKGIPVPPEANFMENVTTIGVSVSESEENLSVSMQMITTDEEACAQLQLIMQGFVALAHLSLINNKEPGSKEATEILQKINITIKNKTVFMNLSYPMGKILELARLQLTKEQ
;
A
#
# COMPACT_ATOMS: atom_id res chain seq x y z
N LYS A 1 7.81 20.19 -10.23
CA LYS A 1 7.05 18.95 -9.90
C LYS A 1 5.53 19.22 -9.76
N LYS A 2 5.06 20.24 -8.95
CA LYS A 2 3.62 20.57 -8.83
C LYS A 2 3.00 20.91 -10.19
N ALA A 3 3.63 21.77 -10.96
CA ALA A 3 3.14 22.20 -12.28
C ALA A 3 3.02 21.03 -13.27
N GLN A 4 3.98 20.10 -13.24
CA GLN A 4 3.95 18.91 -14.11
C GLN A 4 2.81 17.95 -13.75
N LEU A 5 2.58 17.73 -12.45
CA LEU A 5 1.47 16.90 -12.01
C LEU A 5 0.11 17.54 -12.30
N LEU A 6 -0.01 18.86 -12.13
CA LEU A 6 -1.23 19.58 -12.50
C LEU A 6 -1.50 19.49 -14.00
N ALA A 7 -0.47 19.71 -14.85
CA ALA A 7 -0.61 19.58 -16.29
C ALA A 7 -1.03 18.15 -16.69
N LEU A 8 -0.48 17.13 -16.05
CA LEU A 8 -0.88 15.74 -16.27
C LEU A 8 -2.35 15.53 -15.91
N LEU A 9 -2.80 15.96 -14.73
CA LEU A 9 -4.19 15.84 -14.33
C LEU A 9 -5.15 16.60 -15.26
N GLU A 10 -4.77 17.81 -15.70
CA GLU A 10 -5.57 18.60 -16.63
C GLU A 10 -5.74 17.93 -18.00
N THR A 11 -4.76 17.13 -18.43
CA THR A 11 -4.80 16.44 -19.73
C THR A 11 -5.41 15.05 -19.67
N THR A 12 -5.33 14.34 -18.54
CA THR A 12 -5.74 12.94 -18.44
C THR A 12 -7.02 12.73 -17.64
N ALA A 13 -7.38 13.65 -16.74
CA ALA A 13 -8.54 13.51 -15.87
C ALA A 13 -9.82 14.06 -16.50
N THR A 14 -10.93 13.35 -16.33
CA THR A 14 -12.26 13.81 -16.77
C THR A 14 -12.86 14.75 -15.71
N ASP A 15 -13.57 15.78 -16.12
CA ASP A 15 -14.24 16.76 -15.24
C ASP A 15 -13.30 17.41 -14.20
N PHE A 16 -12.05 17.70 -14.59
CA PHE A 16 -11.08 18.32 -13.70
C PHE A 16 -11.50 19.73 -13.30
N LYS A 17 -11.53 20.02 -12.00
CA LYS A 17 -11.90 21.31 -11.43
C LYS A 17 -10.97 21.72 -10.29
N LYS A 18 -10.73 23.02 -10.17
CA LYS A 18 -10.02 23.64 -9.05
C LYS A 18 -11.00 24.47 -8.23
N THR A 19 -11.05 24.26 -6.93
CA THR A 19 -11.97 24.98 -6.03
C THR A 19 -11.20 25.47 -4.81
N GLN A 20 -11.39 26.70 -4.40
CA GLN A 20 -10.83 27.24 -3.17
C GLN A 20 -11.75 26.97 -1.98
N ILE A 21 -11.22 26.35 -0.91
CA ILE A 21 -11.95 26.09 0.34
C ILE A 21 -11.05 26.50 1.50
N ASN A 22 -11.50 27.48 2.27
CA ASN A 22 -10.75 28.00 3.42
C ASN A 22 -9.28 28.39 3.09
N GLY A 23 -9.08 28.97 1.90
CA GLY A 23 -7.76 29.37 1.42
C GLY A 23 -6.88 28.25 0.88
N VAL A 24 -7.40 27.01 0.79
CA VAL A 24 -6.70 25.86 0.22
C VAL A 24 -7.30 25.48 -1.13
N GLU A 25 -6.45 25.29 -2.14
CA GLU A 25 -6.85 24.80 -3.46
C GLU A 25 -7.15 23.31 -3.40
N ILE A 26 -8.40 22.94 -3.67
CA ILE A 26 -8.84 21.54 -3.78
C ILE A 26 -9.04 21.24 -5.27
N LEU A 27 -8.37 20.19 -5.72
CA LEU A 27 -8.54 19.61 -7.05
C LEU A 27 -9.61 18.54 -6.98
N SER A 28 -10.43 18.43 -8.00
CA SER A 28 -11.40 17.33 -8.12
C SER A 28 -11.47 16.85 -9.56
N TRP A 29 -11.63 15.54 -9.75
CA TRP A 29 -11.74 14.92 -11.07
C TRP A 29 -12.52 13.62 -10.97
N LYS A 30 -12.95 13.10 -12.11
CA LYS A 30 -13.58 11.80 -12.23
C LYS A 30 -12.61 10.77 -12.80
N ASN A 31 -12.60 9.58 -12.20
CA ASN A 31 -11.95 8.41 -12.72
C ASN A 31 -13.01 7.44 -13.25
N LYS A 32 -12.83 6.93 -14.46
CA LYS A 32 -13.62 5.81 -14.95
C LYS A 32 -13.10 4.53 -14.31
N ILE A 33 -14.01 3.80 -13.67
CA ILE A 33 -13.71 2.43 -13.22
C ILE A 33 -14.08 1.52 -14.39
N GLU A 34 -13.08 0.87 -15.00
CA GLU A 34 -13.26 0.07 -16.22
C GLU A 34 -14.34 -1.03 -16.08
N ASP A 35 -14.47 -1.62 -14.89
CA ASP A 35 -15.37 -2.76 -14.66
C ASP A 35 -16.83 -2.37 -14.35
N THR A 36 -17.12 -1.15 -13.90
CA THR A 36 -18.45 -0.80 -13.42
C THR A 36 -19.16 0.29 -14.21
N GLN A 37 -18.52 0.95 -15.17
CA GLN A 37 -18.98 2.16 -15.87
C GLN A 37 -19.38 3.32 -14.93
N GLU A 38 -19.10 3.23 -13.64
CA GLU A 38 -19.36 4.28 -12.67
C GLU A 38 -18.22 5.29 -12.63
N ASP A 39 -18.58 6.58 -12.71
CA ASP A 39 -17.64 7.67 -12.51
C ASP A 39 -17.36 7.86 -11.01
N LYS A 40 -16.17 7.51 -10.54
CA LYS A 40 -15.77 7.78 -9.16
C LYS A 40 -15.11 9.16 -9.05
N GLN A 41 -15.66 10.01 -8.18
CA GLN A 41 -15.08 11.32 -7.89
C GLN A 41 -13.83 11.16 -7.02
N SER A 42 -12.74 11.82 -7.42
CA SER A 42 -11.52 11.91 -6.64
C SER A 42 -11.19 13.36 -6.30
N PHE A 43 -10.51 13.54 -5.20
CA PHE A 43 -10.11 14.85 -4.68
C PHE A 43 -8.63 14.85 -4.35
N GLY A 44 -7.97 15.99 -4.53
CA GLY A 44 -6.57 16.15 -4.17
C GLY A 44 -6.24 17.58 -3.79
N THR A 45 -5.13 17.75 -3.09
CA THR A 45 -4.58 19.07 -2.77
C THR A 45 -3.09 18.99 -2.49
N PHE A 46 -2.39 20.08 -2.76
CA PHE A 46 -1.00 20.27 -2.33
C PHE A 46 -1.00 21.04 -1.01
N PHE A 47 -0.69 20.36 0.09
CA PHE A 47 -0.59 21.00 1.39
C PHE A 47 0.65 21.91 1.47
N ASP A 48 1.79 21.39 1.00
CA ASP A 48 3.05 22.12 0.88
C ASP A 48 3.89 21.55 -0.30
N LYS A 49 5.20 21.86 -0.33
CA LYS A 49 6.11 21.38 -1.39
C LYS A 49 6.38 19.87 -1.36
N ASP A 50 6.21 19.24 -0.20
CA ASP A 50 6.57 17.85 0.08
C ASP A 50 5.34 16.95 0.31
N HIS A 51 4.16 17.54 0.61
CA HIS A 51 2.97 16.80 0.96
C HIS A 51 1.82 17.03 -0.03
N ILE A 52 1.37 15.93 -0.61
CA ILE A 52 0.18 15.87 -1.44
C ILE A 52 -0.83 14.98 -0.72
N LEU A 53 -2.06 15.43 -0.66
CA LEU A 53 -3.19 14.64 -0.15
C LEU A 53 -4.12 14.33 -1.30
N PHE A 54 -4.63 13.10 -1.35
CA PHE A 54 -5.68 12.72 -2.28
C PHE A 54 -6.56 11.61 -1.68
N GLY A 55 -7.77 11.49 -2.19
CA GLY A 55 -8.76 10.49 -1.75
C GLY A 55 -10.06 10.64 -2.52
N ASP A 56 -11.01 9.79 -2.20
CA ASP A 56 -12.34 9.75 -2.83
C ASP A 56 -13.44 10.43 -1.98
N ASP A 57 -13.11 10.85 -0.78
CA ASP A 57 -14.01 11.58 0.12
C ASP A 57 -13.44 12.97 0.46
N ARG A 58 -14.18 14.00 0.02
CA ARG A 58 -13.81 15.40 0.25
C ARG A 58 -13.78 15.76 1.75
N LYS A 59 -14.66 15.17 2.57
CA LYS A 59 -14.69 15.46 4.02
C LYS A 59 -13.46 14.89 4.70
N GLN A 60 -13.06 13.68 4.33
CA GLN A 60 -11.82 13.06 4.83
C GLN A 60 -10.59 13.84 4.39
N LEU A 61 -10.53 14.31 3.13
CA LEU A 61 -9.42 15.15 2.66
C LEU A 61 -9.31 16.45 3.48
N LEU A 62 -10.42 17.14 3.73
CA LEU A 62 -10.44 18.36 4.55
C LEU A 62 -10.08 18.07 6.01
N HIS A 63 -10.49 16.93 6.55
CA HIS A 63 -10.07 16.51 7.89
C HIS A 63 -8.56 16.27 7.96
N ALA A 64 -7.98 15.56 6.99
CA ALA A 64 -6.54 15.33 6.90
C ALA A 64 -5.75 16.66 6.80
N LEU A 65 -6.24 17.61 6.02
CA LEU A 65 -5.69 18.98 5.97
C LEU A 65 -5.68 19.65 7.34
N ASN A 66 -6.78 19.55 8.09
CA ASN A 66 -6.87 20.12 9.42
C ASN A 66 -5.89 19.45 10.40
N VAL A 67 -5.67 18.14 10.29
CA VAL A 67 -4.67 17.41 11.09
C VAL A 67 -3.26 17.92 10.76
N LEU A 68 -2.89 18.02 9.48
CA LEU A 68 -1.58 18.54 9.06
C LEU A 68 -1.38 19.98 9.46
N ALA A 69 -2.42 20.81 9.37
CA ALA A 69 -2.39 22.20 9.84
C ALA A 69 -2.47 22.34 11.38
N LYS A 70 -2.43 21.22 12.12
CA LYS A 70 -2.56 21.17 13.59
C LYS A 70 -3.87 21.79 14.14
N LYS A 71 -4.92 21.86 13.31
CA LYS A 71 -6.26 22.34 13.67
C LYS A 71 -7.19 21.22 14.15
N ALA A 72 -6.82 19.98 13.91
CA ALA A 72 -7.51 18.78 14.39
C ALA A 72 -6.51 17.83 15.05
N PRO A 73 -6.95 16.97 15.99
CA PRO A 73 -6.07 16.03 16.67
C PRO A 73 -5.51 15.02 15.68
N SER A 74 -4.20 14.79 15.74
CA SER A 74 -3.54 13.70 15.00
C SER A 74 -3.69 12.37 15.75
N LEU A 75 -3.44 11.26 15.03
CA LEU A 75 -3.31 9.95 15.66
C LEU A 75 -2.21 9.99 16.72
N LYS A 76 -2.49 9.41 17.89
CA LYS A 76 -1.46 9.28 18.92
C LYS A 76 -0.34 8.35 18.42
N ALA A 77 0.91 8.67 18.73
CA ALA A 77 2.05 7.82 18.39
C ALA A 77 1.90 6.37 18.90
N SER A 78 1.13 6.16 19.99
CA SER A 78 0.79 4.84 20.49
C SER A 78 -0.06 4.01 19.52
N THR A 79 -0.89 4.64 18.68
CA THR A 79 -1.70 3.98 17.66
C THR A 79 -0.84 3.49 16.48
N LEU A 80 0.30 4.13 16.25
CA LEU A 80 1.25 3.79 15.20
C LEU A 80 2.34 2.79 15.66
N LYS A 81 2.25 2.31 16.91
CA LYS A 81 3.23 1.33 17.45
C LYS A 81 3.28 0.01 16.68
N GLY A 82 2.25 -0.27 15.88
CA GLY A 82 2.22 -1.43 14.98
C GLY A 82 3.06 -1.26 13.70
N LEU A 83 3.56 -0.08 13.38
CA LEU A 83 4.45 0.07 12.23
C LEU A 83 5.87 -0.32 12.66
N ALA A 84 6.47 -1.26 11.94
CA ALA A 84 7.85 -1.65 12.17
C ALA A 84 8.75 -0.42 12.04
N LYS A 85 9.51 -0.12 13.11
CA LYS A 85 10.55 0.90 13.06
C LYS A 85 11.82 0.24 12.55
N GLU A 86 11.87 -0.02 11.26
CA GLU A 86 13.13 -0.41 10.62
C GLU A 86 14.04 0.81 10.48
N LYS A 87 15.35 0.57 10.61
CA LYS A 87 16.35 1.60 10.33
C LYS A 87 16.46 1.74 8.81
N GLY A 88 16.16 2.92 8.28
CA GLY A 88 16.27 3.19 6.84
C GLY A 88 15.32 4.30 6.38
N SER A 89 15.40 4.60 5.10
CA SER A 89 14.47 5.52 4.44
C SER A 89 13.22 4.77 4.02
N TYR A 90 12.05 5.19 4.49
CA TYR A 90 10.77 4.63 4.06
C TYR A 90 10.30 5.29 2.76
N TYR A 91 9.91 4.47 1.81
CA TYR A 91 9.18 4.91 0.60
C TYR A 91 7.68 4.94 0.85
N LEU A 92 7.19 3.95 1.62
CA LEU A 92 5.78 3.80 1.97
C LEU A 92 5.68 3.23 3.38
N SER A 93 4.72 3.73 4.14
CA SER A 93 4.31 3.13 5.41
C SER A 93 2.84 3.39 5.64
N GLY A 94 2.09 2.36 5.96
CA GLY A 94 0.65 2.43 6.15
C GLY A 94 0.14 1.49 7.23
N LEU A 95 -0.96 1.90 7.86
CA LEU A 95 -1.69 1.11 8.84
C LEU A 95 -3.17 1.11 8.49
N LEU A 96 -3.78 -0.06 8.45
CA LEU A 96 -5.20 -0.26 8.21
C LEU A 96 -5.83 -0.94 9.42
N HIS A 97 -6.82 -0.30 10.03
CA HIS A 97 -7.66 -0.92 11.04
C HIS A 97 -8.86 -1.59 10.37
N MET A 98 -9.02 -2.89 10.60
CA MET A 98 -10.05 -3.70 9.94
C MET A 98 -11.45 -3.51 10.51
N LYS A 99 -11.60 -2.82 11.65
CA LYS A 99 -12.89 -2.60 12.29
C LYS A 99 -13.87 -1.88 11.36
N GLY A 100 -14.99 -2.54 11.04
CA GLY A 100 -16.04 -1.99 10.17
C GLY A 100 -15.74 -2.10 8.66
N ILE A 101 -14.65 -2.73 8.28
CA ILE A 101 -14.35 -3.07 6.89
C ILE A 101 -14.97 -4.43 6.61
N PRO A 102 -15.88 -4.56 5.64
CA PRO A 102 -16.44 -5.85 5.27
C PRO A 102 -15.36 -6.73 4.67
N VAL A 103 -15.25 -7.96 5.17
CA VAL A 103 -14.35 -8.97 4.63
C VAL A 103 -15.14 -9.80 3.62
N PRO A 104 -14.71 -9.88 2.35
CA PRO A 104 -15.40 -10.71 1.36
C PRO A 104 -15.28 -12.21 1.71
N PRO A 105 -16.26 -13.05 1.30
CA PRO A 105 -16.27 -14.47 1.66
C PRO A 105 -14.99 -15.23 1.28
N GLU A 106 -14.35 -14.84 0.18
CA GLU A 106 -13.10 -15.43 -0.30
C GLU A 106 -11.91 -15.13 0.60
N ALA A 107 -12.03 -14.08 1.42
CA ALA A 107 -11.00 -13.63 2.36
C ALA A 107 -11.41 -13.83 3.83
N ASN A 108 -12.33 -14.75 4.13
CA ASN A 108 -12.84 -14.99 5.49
C ASN A 108 -11.74 -15.29 6.52
N PHE A 109 -10.57 -15.80 6.08
CA PHE A 109 -9.39 -15.97 6.92
C PHE A 109 -8.87 -14.63 7.52
N MET A 110 -9.30 -13.49 7.00
CA MET A 110 -8.97 -12.16 7.51
C MET A 110 -9.94 -11.66 8.59
N GLU A 111 -11.04 -12.37 8.89
CA GLU A 111 -12.05 -11.92 9.87
C GLU A 111 -11.48 -11.68 11.26
N ASN A 112 -10.48 -12.45 11.64
CA ASN A 112 -9.78 -12.32 12.92
C ASN A 112 -8.61 -11.33 12.88
N VAL A 113 -8.36 -10.66 11.75
CA VAL A 113 -7.34 -9.63 11.65
C VAL A 113 -7.92 -8.29 12.08
N THR A 114 -7.31 -7.66 13.07
CA THR A 114 -7.74 -6.36 13.61
C THR A 114 -7.02 -5.20 12.99
N THR A 115 -5.76 -5.42 12.58
CA THR A 115 -4.89 -4.37 12.03
C THR A 115 -3.91 -4.97 11.04
N ILE A 116 -3.71 -4.29 9.93
CA ILE A 116 -2.68 -4.60 8.93
C ILE A 116 -1.73 -3.42 8.86
N GLY A 117 -0.44 -3.66 9.03
CA GLY A 117 0.62 -2.69 8.79
C GLY A 117 1.45 -3.11 7.58
N VAL A 118 1.81 -2.15 6.74
CA VAL A 118 2.71 -2.38 5.59
C VAL A 118 3.78 -1.30 5.60
N SER A 119 5.01 -1.69 5.35
CA SER A 119 6.10 -0.76 5.12
C SER A 119 6.97 -1.22 3.95
N VAL A 120 7.45 -0.24 3.19
CA VAL A 120 8.45 -0.42 2.13
C VAL A 120 9.58 0.54 2.43
N SER A 121 10.78 0.02 2.57
CA SER A 121 11.97 0.78 2.93
C SER A 121 13.18 0.33 2.13
N GLU A 122 14.23 1.12 2.14
CA GLU A 122 15.54 0.74 1.62
C GLU A 122 16.55 0.71 2.76
N SER A 123 17.31 -0.35 2.83
CA SER A 123 18.43 -0.51 3.74
C SER A 123 19.53 -1.32 3.07
N GLU A 124 20.77 -0.83 3.10
CA GLU A 124 21.95 -1.53 2.59
C GLU A 124 21.79 -2.04 1.14
N GLU A 125 21.28 -1.18 0.25
CA GLU A 125 21.00 -1.47 -1.17
C GLU A 125 19.90 -2.54 -1.40
N ASN A 126 19.19 -2.96 -0.35
CA ASN A 126 18.04 -3.84 -0.46
C ASN A 126 16.73 -3.08 -0.31
N LEU A 127 15.76 -3.42 -1.15
CA LEU A 127 14.36 -3.10 -0.89
C LEU A 127 13.82 -4.07 0.15
N SER A 128 13.31 -3.53 1.25
CA SER A 128 12.66 -4.28 2.31
C SER A 128 11.16 -4.00 2.30
N VAL A 129 10.37 -5.06 2.20
CA VAL A 129 8.91 -5.01 2.33
C VAL A 129 8.53 -5.78 3.58
N SER A 130 7.88 -5.10 4.50
CA SER A 130 7.37 -5.72 5.73
C SER A 130 5.86 -5.57 5.79
N MET A 131 5.17 -6.66 6.07
CA MET A 131 3.75 -6.69 6.41
C MET A 131 3.59 -7.30 7.79
N GLN A 132 2.70 -6.71 8.59
CA GLN A 132 2.29 -7.27 9.87
C GLN A 132 0.77 -7.32 9.96
N MET A 133 0.25 -8.40 10.49
CA MET A 133 -1.19 -8.61 10.68
C MET A 133 -1.42 -8.99 12.13
N ILE A 134 -2.12 -8.10 12.86
CA ILE A 134 -2.48 -8.31 14.27
C ILE A 134 -3.83 -9.01 14.31
N THR A 135 -3.89 -10.14 14.98
CA THR A 135 -5.10 -10.95 15.14
C THR A 135 -5.75 -10.76 16.52
N THR A 136 -6.96 -11.27 16.67
CA THR A 136 -7.71 -11.26 17.94
C THR A 136 -7.04 -12.09 19.03
N ASP A 137 -6.46 -13.23 18.65
CA ASP A 137 -5.86 -14.22 19.56
C ASP A 137 -4.70 -14.98 18.89
N GLU A 138 -4.03 -15.83 19.67
CA GLU A 138 -2.86 -16.59 19.21
C GLU A 138 -3.24 -17.75 18.28
N GLU A 139 -4.42 -18.33 18.44
CA GLU A 139 -4.90 -19.40 17.56
C GLU A 139 -5.17 -18.87 16.16
N ALA A 140 -5.90 -17.77 16.04
CA ALA A 140 -6.10 -17.06 14.77
C ALA A 140 -4.77 -16.66 14.13
N CYS A 141 -3.78 -16.27 14.94
CA CYS A 141 -2.44 -15.93 14.45
C CYS A 141 -1.74 -17.14 13.82
N ALA A 142 -1.79 -18.30 14.50
CA ALA A 142 -1.18 -19.54 14.00
C ALA A 142 -1.87 -20.02 12.71
N GLN A 143 -3.20 -19.98 12.66
CA GLN A 143 -3.98 -20.31 11.45
C GLN A 143 -3.63 -19.38 10.29
N LEU A 144 -3.58 -18.08 10.52
CA LEU A 144 -3.23 -17.09 9.51
C LEU A 144 -1.80 -17.32 8.96
N GLN A 145 -0.85 -17.65 9.83
CA GLN A 145 0.52 -17.99 9.42
C GLN A 145 0.52 -19.16 8.43
N LEU A 146 -0.18 -20.26 8.76
CA LEU A 146 -0.26 -21.45 7.91
C LEU A 146 -0.89 -21.13 6.55
N ILE A 147 -1.95 -20.33 6.52
CA ILE A 147 -2.60 -19.89 5.27
C ILE A 147 -1.64 -19.06 4.42
N MET A 148 -0.94 -18.11 5.02
CA MET A 148 0.04 -17.28 4.30
C MET A 148 1.21 -18.10 3.74
N GLN A 149 1.70 -19.09 4.51
CA GLN A 149 2.72 -20.03 4.02
C GLN A 149 2.19 -20.88 2.87
N GLY A 150 0.92 -21.31 2.94
CA GLY A 150 0.24 -22.02 1.87
C GLY A 150 0.15 -21.19 0.58
N PHE A 151 -0.20 -19.91 0.67
CA PHE A 151 -0.23 -19.02 -0.49
C PHE A 151 1.15 -18.84 -1.12
N VAL A 152 2.20 -18.64 -0.32
CA VAL A 152 3.57 -18.56 -0.84
C VAL A 152 3.99 -19.86 -1.52
N ALA A 153 3.65 -21.01 -0.94
CA ALA A 153 3.96 -22.31 -1.53
C ALA A 153 3.22 -22.53 -2.86
N LEU A 154 1.93 -22.19 -2.94
CA LEU A 154 1.15 -22.27 -4.18
C LEU A 154 1.68 -21.34 -5.27
N ALA A 155 2.00 -20.11 -4.91
CA ALA A 155 2.64 -19.16 -5.82
C ALA A 155 3.98 -19.70 -6.36
N HIS A 156 4.80 -20.27 -5.48
CA HIS A 156 6.07 -20.89 -5.87
C HIS A 156 5.86 -22.06 -6.85
N LEU A 157 4.90 -22.94 -6.58
CA LEU A 157 4.56 -24.05 -7.47
C LEU A 157 4.07 -23.57 -8.84
N SER A 158 3.28 -22.50 -8.89
CA SER A 158 2.79 -21.94 -10.17
C SER A 158 3.93 -21.37 -11.02
N LEU A 159 5.00 -20.85 -10.40
CA LEU A 159 6.13 -20.27 -11.12
C LEU A 159 7.18 -21.30 -11.56
N ILE A 160 7.37 -22.39 -10.82
CA ILE A 160 8.37 -23.43 -11.17
C ILE A 160 8.13 -24.01 -12.57
N ASN A 161 6.87 -24.18 -12.95
CA ASN A 161 6.47 -24.73 -14.23
C ASN A 161 6.30 -23.68 -15.33
N ASN A 162 6.43 -22.40 -14.99
CA ASN A 162 6.26 -21.30 -15.93
C ASN A 162 7.62 -20.97 -16.58
N LYS A 163 7.66 -21.04 -17.92
CA LYS A 163 8.85 -20.70 -18.71
C LYS A 163 8.88 -19.25 -19.19
N GLU A 164 7.97 -18.43 -18.72
CA GLU A 164 7.94 -17.01 -19.08
C GLU A 164 9.16 -16.27 -18.52
N PRO A 165 9.68 -15.28 -19.26
CA PRO A 165 10.75 -14.42 -18.77
C PRO A 165 10.33 -13.72 -17.48
N GLY A 166 11.18 -13.81 -16.45
CA GLY A 166 10.92 -13.28 -15.12
C GLY A 166 10.42 -14.31 -14.09
N SER A 167 10.01 -15.52 -14.53
CA SER A 167 9.51 -16.56 -13.60
C SER A 167 10.60 -17.05 -12.64
N LYS A 168 11.85 -17.10 -13.10
CA LYS A 168 12.99 -17.49 -12.26
C LYS A 168 13.24 -16.46 -11.15
N GLU A 169 13.26 -15.20 -11.51
CA GLU A 169 13.46 -14.09 -10.57
C GLU A 169 12.28 -13.98 -9.60
N ALA A 170 11.05 -14.13 -10.08
CA ALA A 170 9.86 -14.19 -9.22
C ALA A 170 9.96 -15.35 -8.21
N THR A 171 10.45 -16.51 -8.65
CA THR A 171 10.73 -17.66 -7.78
C THR A 171 11.77 -17.31 -6.71
N GLU A 172 12.87 -16.65 -7.08
CA GLU A 172 13.90 -16.20 -6.14
C GLU A 172 13.33 -15.21 -5.10
N ILE A 173 12.44 -14.31 -5.53
CA ILE A 173 11.77 -13.37 -4.62
C ILE A 173 10.89 -14.11 -3.62
N LEU A 174 10.04 -15.05 -4.08
CA LEU A 174 9.18 -15.83 -3.21
C LEU A 174 9.95 -16.62 -2.15
N GLN A 175 11.12 -17.17 -2.52
CA GLN A 175 11.99 -17.89 -1.58
C GLN A 175 12.60 -17.01 -0.48
N LYS A 176 12.62 -15.68 -0.68
CA LYS A 176 13.09 -14.71 0.31
C LYS A 176 12.00 -14.23 1.26
N ILE A 177 10.76 -14.59 1.02
CA ILE A 177 9.66 -14.26 1.92
C ILE A 177 9.80 -15.09 3.20
N ASN A 178 9.92 -14.39 4.32
CA ASN A 178 9.96 -14.98 5.66
C ASN A 178 8.67 -14.65 6.41
N ILE A 179 7.97 -15.70 6.88
CA ILE A 179 6.72 -15.56 7.64
C ILE A 179 6.94 -16.09 9.05
N THR A 180 6.82 -15.22 10.03
CA THR A 180 7.00 -15.53 11.45
C THR A 180 5.83 -15.04 12.28
N ILE A 181 5.68 -15.57 13.48
CA ILE A 181 4.70 -15.09 14.45
C ILE A 181 5.39 -14.65 15.74
N LYS A 182 4.83 -13.63 16.35
CA LYS A 182 5.20 -13.18 17.69
C LYS A 182 3.95 -12.70 18.40
N ASN A 183 3.59 -13.36 19.51
CA ASN A 183 2.32 -13.12 20.19
C ASN A 183 1.14 -13.28 19.19
N LYS A 184 0.27 -12.28 19.11
CA LYS A 184 -0.89 -12.23 18.20
C LYS A 184 -0.59 -11.57 16.85
N THR A 185 0.65 -11.57 16.41
CA THR A 185 1.04 -10.87 15.17
C THR A 185 1.78 -11.80 14.23
N VAL A 186 1.29 -11.89 13.01
CA VAL A 186 1.98 -12.49 11.88
C VAL A 186 2.84 -11.42 11.22
N PHE A 187 4.11 -11.70 11.00
CA PHE A 187 5.04 -10.87 10.24
C PHE A 187 5.40 -11.58 8.94
N MET A 188 5.28 -10.87 7.84
CA MET A 188 5.78 -11.31 6.54
C MET A 188 6.81 -10.28 6.07
N ASN A 189 8.05 -10.73 5.87
CA ASN A 189 9.16 -9.88 5.50
C ASN A 189 9.82 -10.39 4.24
N LEU A 190 10.16 -9.46 3.36
CA LEU A 190 10.94 -9.68 2.16
C LEU A 190 12.07 -8.67 2.14
N SER A 191 13.31 -9.13 1.89
CA SER A 191 14.45 -8.27 1.58
C SER A 191 15.07 -8.75 0.28
N TYR A 192 15.21 -7.85 -0.70
CA TYR A 192 15.71 -8.21 -2.02
C TYR A 192 16.57 -7.08 -2.62
N PRO A 193 17.68 -7.38 -3.32
CA PRO A 193 18.57 -6.37 -3.87
C PRO A 193 17.86 -5.41 -4.82
N MET A 194 17.96 -4.11 -4.57
CA MET A 194 17.30 -3.06 -5.36
C MET A 194 17.73 -3.12 -6.84
N GLY A 195 19.01 -3.38 -7.11
CA GLY A 195 19.53 -3.49 -8.47
C GLY A 195 18.81 -4.56 -9.30
N LYS A 196 18.53 -5.73 -8.71
CA LYS A 196 17.77 -6.79 -9.38
C LYS A 196 16.32 -6.41 -9.65
N ILE A 197 15.67 -5.67 -8.74
CA ILE A 197 14.30 -5.18 -8.95
C ILE A 197 14.25 -4.20 -10.12
N LEU A 198 15.21 -3.28 -10.19
CA LEU A 198 15.28 -2.33 -11.29
C LEU A 198 15.54 -3.01 -12.64
N GLU A 199 16.33 -4.08 -12.66
CA GLU A 199 16.56 -4.89 -13.85
C GLU A 199 15.27 -5.58 -14.34
N LEU A 200 14.51 -6.19 -13.41
CA LEU A 200 13.20 -6.78 -13.71
C LEU A 200 12.22 -5.76 -14.27
N ALA A 201 12.12 -4.60 -13.66
CA ALA A 201 11.24 -3.52 -14.12
C ALA A 201 11.61 -3.05 -15.55
N ARG A 202 12.91 -2.95 -15.85
CA ARG A 202 13.37 -2.61 -17.21
C ARG A 202 12.99 -3.68 -18.24
N LEU A 203 13.13 -4.96 -17.90
CA LEU A 203 12.75 -6.07 -18.79
C LEU A 203 11.25 -6.09 -19.12
N GLN A 204 10.39 -5.67 -18.20
CA GLN A 204 8.95 -5.54 -18.45
C GLN A 204 8.63 -4.36 -19.36
N LEU A 205 9.22 -3.19 -19.12
CA LEU A 205 8.97 -2.00 -19.92
C LEU A 205 9.44 -2.14 -21.39
N THR A 206 10.44 -2.96 -21.67
CA THR A 206 10.93 -3.22 -23.05
C THR A 206 10.06 -4.22 -23.82
N LYS A 207 9.11 -4.90 -23.19
CA LYS A 207 8.18 -5.84 -23.87
C LYS A 207 6.88 -5.19 -24.35
N GLU A 208 6.54 -4.01 -23.81
CA GLU A 208 5.34 -3.27 -24.19
C GLU A 208 5.57 -2.28 -25.35
N GLN A 209 6.77 -2.25 -25.89
CA GLN A 209 7.15 -1.48 -27.11
C GLN A 209 7.32 -2.42 -28.32
#